data_e97f8deaa5593b6f27892c674db2005d
#
_entry.id   e97f8deaa5593b6f27892c674db2005d
#
_cell.length_a   1.000
_cell.length_b   1.000
_cell.length_c   1.000
_cell.angle_alpha   90.00
_cell.angle_beta   90.00
_cell.angle_gamma   90.00
#
_symmetry.space_group_name_H-M   'P 1'
#
loop_
_entity.id
_entity.type
_entity.pdbx_description
1 polymer ?
#
loop_
_entity_poly.entity_id
_entity_poly.type
_entity_poly.pdbx_seq_one_letter_code
_entity_poly.pdbx_strand_id
1 'polypeptide(L)'
;MIYYHSTNNKINKTIKKLIMKRAILSVLLLFAFLTGFAQNRNICRLGITYDISQSDHWGKNKPVITSVIPYSPAELAGVKTNDIIIAIDGVQTTDISSEEIGEMLNPAGKNEVLLTIGNLANPAKQVLVKKECKKGNAITEEQLATAFSMYSLETTSEREFVCPFKTTVTADPVDLGKFKTFAFSAIDENNSKLETAINESIEKELTKKGMTVDTDRPDIIVQTFYFFDKNPNYKGANKILVEKEPIYRYNFNHSKMETFPFLNSMSAEAEAEYLLQFGFRLIDQRDVPGRILWECEANELLEDSYRLDEYARIHAPLMCMQYPYVKYQRNVPFKVNQKTYNYTGLSYDIDRMEQIADVDKNSPAYAAGLRPRDIVEKINDQKMNYIRQKH
;
A
#
# COMPACT_ATOMS: atom_id res chain seq x y z
N MET A 1 -12.11 -48.86 -68.27
CA MET A 1 -12.42 -47.69 -67.42
C MET A 1 -12.36 -48.02 -65.94
N ILE A 2 -11.44 -48.89 -65.46
CA ILE A 2 -11.35 -49.35 -64.04
C ILE A 2 -9.98 -49.02 -63.38
N TYR A 3 -9.00 -48.55 -64.15
CA TYR A 3 -7.64 -48.29 -63.61
C TYR A 3 -7.46 -46.91 -63.02
N TYR A 4 -8.36 -45.94 -63.21
CA TYR A 4 -8.19 -44.55 -62.73
C TYR A 4 -8.68 -44.30 -61.29
N HIS A 5 -9.49 -45.24 -60.75
CA HIS A 5 -10.06 -45.06 -59.40
C HIS A 5 -9.14 -45.57 -58.26
N SER A 6 -8.25 -46.54 -58.57
CA SER A 6 -7.36 -47.11 -57.53
C SER A 6 -6.16 -46.28 -57.20
N THR A 7 -5.62 -45.47 -58.12
CA THR A 7 -4.49 -44.65 -57.95
C THR A 7 -4.83 -43.37 -57.12
N ASN A 8 -6.00 -42.80 -57.32
CA ASN A 8 -6.45 -41.61 -56.55
C ASN A 8 -6.67 -41.94 -55.05
N ASN A 9 -7.15 -43.14 -54.72
CA ASN A 9 -7.36 -43.55 -53.32
C ASN A 9 -6.03 -43.79 -52.57
N LYS A 10 -4.98 -44.26 -53.25
CA LYS A 10 -3.66 -44.44 -52.65
C LYS A 10 -2.97 -43.09 -52.41
N ILE A 11 -3.07 -42.15 -53.35
CA ILE A 11 -2.50 -40.81 -53.23
C ILE A 11 -3.18 -40.02 -52.11
N ASN A 12 -4.50 -40.03 -52.01
CA ASN A 12 -5.26 -39.41 -50.94
C ASN A 12 -4.94 -39.99 -49.55
N LYS A 13 -4.73 -41.29 -49.43
CA LYS A 13 -4.29 -41.91 -48.15
C LYS A 13 -2.88 -41.50 -47.77
N THR A 14 -1.99 -41.36 -48.72
CA THR A 14 -0.58 -40.92 -48.46
C THR A 14 -0.53 -39.45 -48.07
N ILE A 15 -1.33 -38.59 -48.73
CA ILE A 15 -1.43 -37.17 -48.39
C ILE A 15 -2.04 -36.97 -46.99
N LYS A 16 -3.13 -37.68 -46.65
CA LYS A 16 -3.72 -37.67 -45.30
C LYS A 16 -2.73 -38.10 -44.23
N LYS A 17 -1.93 -39.15 -44.51
CA LYS A 17 -0.89 -39.64 -43.59
C LYS A 17 0.25 -38.63 -43.39
N LEU A 18 0.60 -37.88 -44.45
CA LEU A 18 1.61 -36.84 -44.41
C LEU A 18 1.15 -35.60 -43.64
N ILE A 19 -0.10 -35.17 -43.84
CA ILE A 19 -0.75 -34.07 -43.12
C ILE A 19 -0.88 -34.41 -41.64
N MET A 20 -1.30 -35.63 -41.31
CA MET A 20 -1.42 -36.10 -39.94
C MET A 20 -0.04 -36.16 -39.22
N LYS A 21 1.02 -36.62 -39.91
CA LYS A 21 2.39 -36.59 -39.35
C LYS A 21 2.91 -35.16 -39.12
N ARG A 22 2.64 -34.22 -40.03
CA ARG A 22 2.99 -32.81 -39.85
C ARG A 22 2.20 -32.17 -38.72
N ALA A 23 0.93 -32.45 -38.57
CA ALA A 23 0.10 -31.97 -37.45
C ALA A 23 0.60 -32.49 -36.09
N ILE A 24 0.93 -33.81 -36.02
CA ILE A 24 1.50 -34.41 -34.81
C ILE A 24 2.88 -33.78 -34.47
N LEU A 25 3.71 -33.56 -35.49
CA LEU A 25 5.03 -32.92 -35.28
C LEU A 25 4.90 -31.47 -34.82
N SER A 26 3.91 -30.72 -35.35
CA SER A 26 3.62 -29.34 -34.92
C SER A 26 3.11 -29.30 -33.50
N VAL A 27 2.24 -30.22 -33.09
CA VAL A 27 1.74 -30.34 -31.71
C VAL A 27 2.86 -30.73 -30.74
N LEU A 28 3.74 -31.68 -31.14
CA LEU A 28 4.91 -32.03 -30.32
C LEU A 28 5.91 -30.90 -30.19
N LEU A 29 6.14 -30.11 -31.24
CA LEU A 29 6.96 -28.89 -31.17
C LEU A 29 6.32 -27.82 -30.27
N LEU A 30 4.99 -27.64 -30.34
CA LEU A 30 4.27 -26.72 -29.44
C LEU A 30 4.39 -27.17 -27.98
N PHE A 31 4.25 -28.48 -27.70
CA PHE A 31 4.45 -29.03 -26.36
C PHE A 31 5.90 -28.87 -25.88
N ALA A 32 6.88 -29.08 -26.75
CA ALA A 32 8.30 -28.88 -26.41
C ALA A 32 8.60 -27.42 -26.13
N PHE A 33 7.95 -26.46 -26.81
CA PHE A 33 8.02 -25.03 -26.49
C PHE A 33 7.37 -24.70 -25.14
N LEU A 34 6.23 -25.30 -24.83
CA LEU A 34 5.53 -25.07 -23.55
C LEU A 34 6.28 -25.66 -22.35
N THR A 35 6.96 -26.79 -22.52
CA THR A 35 7.78 -27.40 -21.44
C THR A 35 9.15 -26.75 -21.30
N GLY A 36 9.67 -26.07 -22.30
CA GLY A 36 10.95 -25.34 -22.24
C GLY A 36 10.90 -24.07 -21.39
N PHE A 37 9.72 -23.55 -21.07
CA PHE A 37 9.56 -22.36 -20.24
C PHE A 37 9.41 -22.63 -18.73
N ALA A 38 9.33 -23.89 -18.31
CA ALA A 38 9.41 -24.27 -16.90
C ALA A 38 10.87 -24.38 -16.40
N GLN A 39 11.77 -23.54 -16.90
CA GLN A 39 13.09 -23.40 -16.30
C GLN A 39 12.90 -22.72 -14.92
N ASN A 40 13.50 -23.32 -13.88
CA ASN A 40 13.71 -22.77 -12.55
C ASN A 40 14.31 -21.34 -12.63
N ARG A 41 13.48 -20.35 -13.00
CA ARG A 41 13.90 -18.96 -12.99
C ARG A 41 13.84 -18.49 -11.55
N ASN A 42 15.00 -18.14 -11.01
CA ASN A 42 15.03 -17.40 -9.77
C ASN A 42 14.24 -16.11 -9.97
N ILE A 43 13.24 -15.89 -9.12
CA ILE A 43 12.51 -14.63 -9.08
C ILE A 43 13.29 -13.71 -8.15
N CYS A 44 13.91 -12.68 -8.75
CA CYS A 44 14.65 -11.69 -7.98
C CYS A 44 13.78 -10.47 -7.75
N ARG A 45 13.83 -9.92 -6.53
CA ARG A 45 13.07 -8.73 -6.16
C ARG A 45 13.92 -7.78 -5.31
N LEU A 46 13.61 -6.50 -5.38
CA LEU A 46 14.09 -5.49 -4.45
C LEU A 46 13.15 -5.34 -3.24
N GLY A 47 11.88 -5.69 -3.41
CA GLY A 47 10.83 -5.55 -2.40
C GLY A 47 10.18 -4.17 -2.38
N ILE A 48 10.06 -3.53 -3.54
CA ILE A 48 9.36 -2.24 -3.70
C ILE A 48 8.29 -2.32 -4.78
N THR A 49 7.26 -1.50 -4.63
CA THR A 49 6.38 -1.08 -5.72
C THR A 49 6.48 0.44 -5.88
N TYR A 50 6.28 0.93 -7.09
CA TYR A 50 6.37 2.35 -7.38
C TYR A 50 5.34 2.76 -8.44
N ASP A 51 5.01 4.04 -8.47
CA ASP A 51 4.25 4.68 -9.54
C ASP A 51 5.06 5.86 -10.09
N ILE A 52 4.88 6.19 -11.37
CA ILE A 52 5.40 7.44 -11.92
C ILE A 52 4.48 8.58 -11.49
N SER A 53 5.01 9.47 -10.67
CA SER A 53 4.23 10.58 -10.11
C SER A 53 3.79 11.58 -11.17
N GLN A 54 2.50 11.89 -11.18
CA GLN A 54 1.94 12.99 -11.95
C GLN A 54 1.72 14.25 -11.08
N SER A 55 2.12 14.19 -9.80
CA SER A 55 1.92 15.27 -8.86
C SER A 55 2.95 16.38 -9.04
N ASP A 56 2.48 17.62 -9.16
CA ASP A 56 3.34 18.81 -9.16
C ASP A 56 3.97 19.09 -7.79
N HIS A 57 3.51 18.37 -6.76
CA HIS A 57 3.89 18.60 -5.37
C HIS A 57 4.95 17.61 -4.87
N TRP A 58 5.10 16.44 -5.53
CA TRP A 58 6.02 15.40 -5.08
C TRP A 58 6.48 14.49 -6.21
N GLY A 59 7.76 14.57 -6.55
CA GLY A 59 8.41 13.66 -7.49
C GLY A 59 7.84 13.67 -8.90
N LYS A 60 7.40 14.82 -9.43
CA LYS A 60 6.83 14.93 -10.78
C LYS A 60 7.69 14.21 -11.82
N ASN A 61 7.05 13.34 -12.62
CA ASN A 61 7.66 12.50 -13.66
C ASN A 61 8.76 11.54 -13.15
N LYS A 62 8.83 11.28 -11.85
CA LYS A 62 9.78 10.33 -11.25
C LYS A 62 9.04 9.18 -10.59
N PRO A 63 9.68 8.01 -10.46
CA PRO A 63 9.12 6.92 -9.68
C PRO A 63 9.03 7.33 -8.20
N VAL A 64 7.85 7.21 -7.61
CA VAL A 64 7.60 7.36 -6.18
C VAL A 64 7.25 5.99 -5.62
N ILE A 65 7.92 5.61 -4.55
CA ILE A 65 7.72 4.31 -3.91
C ILE A 65 6.39 4.30 -3.19
N THR A 66 5.51 3.40 -3.60
CA THR A 66 4.15 3.25 -3.05
C THR A 66 4.05 2.18 -1.98
N SER A 67 4.96 1.19 -2.00
CA SER A 67 5.03 0.16 -0.98
C SER A 67 6.44 -0.39 -0.86
N VAL A 68 6.81 -0.79 0.37
CA VAL A 68 8.03 -1.52 0.68
C VAL A 68 7.65 -2.77 1.44
N ILE A 69 8.10 -3.93 0.97
CA ILE A 69 7.81 -5.22 1.59
C ILE A 69 8.66 -5.35 2.88
N PRO A 70 8.06 -5.72 4.02
CA PRO A 70 8.79 -5.93 5.25
C PRO A 70 9.95 -6.93 5.08
N TYR A 71 11.08 -6.64 5.74
CA TYR A 71 12.33 -7.41 5.70
C TYR A 71 12.94 -7.60 4.30
N SER A 72 12.42 -6.89 3.30
CA SER A 72 12.98 -6.92 1.95
C SER A 72 14.34 -6.22 1.88
N PRO A 73 15.13 -6.49 0.83
CA PRO A 73 16.39 -5.78 0.59
C PRO A 73 16.24 -4.25 0.58
N ALA A 74 15.14 -3.73 0.06
CA ALA A 74 14.87 -2.30 0.03
C ALA A 74 14.62 -1.74 1.43
N GLU A 75 13.81 -2.41 2.26
CA GLU A 75 13.59 -1.99 3.63
C GLU A 75 14.88 -2.01 4.45
N LEU A 76 15.66 -3.08 4.32
CA LEU A 76 16.96 -3.23 5.00
C LEU A 76 17.98 -2.17 4.56
N ALA A 77 17.89 -1.69 3.32
CA ALA A 77 18.67 -0.58 2.81
C ALA A 77 18.14 0.80 3.27
N GLY A 78 17.01 0.84 3.97
CA GLY A 78 16.39 2.06 4.50
C GLY A 78 15.56 2.85 3.48
N VAL A 79 15.07 2.17 2.44
CA VAL A 79 14.07 2.70 1.50
C VAL A 79 12.71 2.72 2.18
N LYS A 80 11.93 3.78 1.96
CA LYS A 80 10.61 3.97 2.59
C LYS A 80 9.53 4.31 1.56
N THR A 81 8.30 4.08 1.93
CA THR A 81 7.13 4.58 1.17
C THR A 81 7.21 6.10 1.05
N ASN A 82 6.82 6.62 -0.10
CA ASN A 82 6.92 8.01 -0.54
C ASN A 82 8.35 8.49 -0.87
N ASP A 83 9.40 7.66 -0.79
CA ASP A 83 10.69 8.02 -1.35
C ASP A 83 10.58 8.19 -2.87
N ILE A 84 11.26 9.21 -3.40
CA ILE A 84 11.38 9.46 -4.84
C ILE A 84 12.65 8.77 -5.32
N ILE A 85 12.57 7.95 -6.35
CA ILE A 85 13.78 7.42 -7.02
C ILE A 85 14.27 8.49 -8.03
N ILE A 86 15.35 9.15 -7.67
CA ILE A 86 15.94 10.23 -8.47
C ILE A 86 16.81 9.65 -9.57
N ALA A 87 17.66 8.66 -9.22
CA ALA A 87 18.53 7.99 -10.17
C ALA A 87 18.69 6.52 -9.83
N ILE A 88 18.98 5.70 -10.85
CA ILE A 88 19.26 4.26 -10.76
C ILE A 88 20.62 4.02 -11.40
N ASP A 89 21.58 3.46 -10.65
CA ASP A 89 22.96 3.25 -11.11
C ASP A 89 23.60 4.52 -11.73
N GLY A 90 23.25 5.68 -11.21
CA GLY A 90 23.72 7.00 -11.68
C GLY A 90 22.94 7.61 -12.84
N VAL A 91 22.03 6.88 -13.46
CA VAL A 91 21.16 7.38 -14.54
C VAL A 91 19.92 8.05 -13.95
N GLN A 92 19.64 9.30 -14.35
CA GLN A 92 18.48 10.05 -13.88
C GLN A 92 17.19 9.41 -14.39
N THR A 93 16.21 9.22 -13.51
CA THR A 93 14.92 8.61 -13.87
C THR A 93 14.04 9.47 -14.75
N THR A 94 14.34 10.76 -14.86
CA THR A 94 13.66 11.69 -15.77
C THR A 94 14.09 11.54 -17.22
N ASP A 95 15.22 10.90 -17.47
CA ASP A 95 15.87 10.82 -18.78
C ASP A 95 15.57 9.49 -19.49
N ILE A 96 14.82 8.61 -18.85
CA ILE A 96 14.53 7.25 -19.31
C ILE A 96 13.03 6.93 -19.24
N SER A 97 12.59 5.96 -20.05
CA SER A 97 11.20 5.51 -20.08
C SER A 97 10.81 4.65 -18.86
N SER A 98 9.49 4.46 -18.65
CA SER A 98 9.01 3.60 -17.58
C SER A 98 9.45 2.14 -17.73
N GLU A 99 9.56 1.65 -18.98
CA GLU A 99 10.07 0.31 -19.27
C GLU A 99 11.54 0.19 -18.87
N GLU A 100 12.38 1.17 -19.24
CA GLU A 100 13.79 1.20 -18.88
C GLU A 100 13.98 1.30 -17.36
N ILE A 101 13.15 2.08 -16.65
CA ILE A 101 13.14 2.10 -15.17
C ILE A 101 12.90 0.69 -14.62
N GLY A 102 11.90 -0.02 -15.15
CA GLY A 102 11.58 -1.39 -14.74
C GLY A 102 12.74 -2.36 -15.00
N GLU A 103 13.38 -2.25 -16.16
CA GLU A 103 14.56 -3.05 -16.52
C GLU A 103 15.75 -2.75 -15.63
N MET A 104 16.03 -1.47 -15.33
CA MET A 104 17.13 -1.06 -14.46
C MET A 104 16.91 -1.49 -13.00
N LEU A 105 15.68 -1.45 -12.51
CA LEU A 105 15.34 -1.96 -11.17
C LEU A 105 15.44 -3.47 -11.07
N ASN A 106 15.31 -4.18 -12.20
CA ASN A 106 15.42 -5.63 -12.24
C ASN A 106 16.36 -6.12 -13.35
N PRO A 107 17.60 -5.62 -13.46
CA PRO A 107 18.50 -6.01 -14.53
C PRO A 107 18.89 -7.48 -14.43
N ALA A 108 18.83 -8.19 -15.55
CA ALA A 108 19.34 -9.55 -15.63
C ALA A 108 20.84 -9.56 -15.33
N GLY A 109 21.26 -10.46 -14.44
CA GLY A 109 22.67 -10.67 -14.11
C GLY A 109 23.32 -9.73 -13.09
N LYS A 110 22.66 -8.68 -12.64
CA LYS A 110 23.13 -7.84 -11.53
C LYS A 110 22.50 -8.27 -10.19
N ASN A 111 23.30 -8.39 -9.16
CA ASN A 111 22.87 -8.75 -7.81
C ASN A 111 22.53 -7.55 -6.93
N GLU A 112 22.83 -6.34 -7.37
CA GLU A 112 22.62 -5.11 -6.61
C GLU A 112 22.27 -3.95 -7.53
N VAL A 113 21.57 -2.96 -6.99
CA VAL A 113 21.15 -1.74 -7.67
C VAL A 113 21.47 -0.56 -6.75
N LEU A 114 22.15 0.45 -7.27
CA LEU A 114 22.42 1.70 -6.57
C LEU A 114 21.27 2.68 -6.83
N LEU A 115 20.49 2.98 -5.81
CA LEU A 115 19.41 3.96 -5.90
C LEU A 115 19.85 5.29 -5.29
N THR A 116 19.61 6.39 -6.02
CA THR A 116 19.59 7.72 -5.41
C THR A 116 18.13 8.06 -5.09
N ILE A 117 17.82 8.16 -3.81
CA ILE A 117 16.45 8.43 -3.32
C ILE A 117 16.37 9.79 -2.65
N GLY A 118 15.22 10.45 -2.78
CA GLY A 118 14.87 11.68 -2.06
C GLY A 118 13.63 11.50 -1.22
N ASN A 119 13.61 12.11 -0.03
CA ASN A 119 12.45 12.12 0.86
C ASN A 119 12.39 13.42 1.67
N LEU A 120 11.41 13.52 2.58
CA LEU A 120 11.25 14.71 3.42
C LEU A 120 12.46 14.99 4.30
N ALA A 121 13.16 13.95 4.79
CA ALA A 121 14.35 14.10 5.61
C ALA A 121 15.61 14.43 4.79
N ASN A 122 15.75 13.77 3.62
CA ASN A 122 16.96 13.83 2.79
C ASN A 122 16.59 14.11 1.34
N PRO A 123 17.05 15.23 0.75
CA PRO A 123 16.75 15.57 -0.64
C PRO A 123 17.40 14.61 -1.65
N ALA A 124 18.52 14.02 -1.31
CA ALA A 124 19.20 13.00 -2.09
C ALA A 124 20.09 12.14 -1.19
N LYS A 125 19.83 10.82 -1.19
CA LYS A 125 20.59 9.81 -0.46
C LYS A 125 20.86 8.63 -1.38
N GLN A 126 22.10 8.16 -1.43
CA GLN A 126 22.44 6.93 -2.12
C GLN A 126 22.24 5.71 -1.22
N VAL A 127 21.57 4.70 -1.74
CA VAL A 127 21.35 3.42 -1.08
C VAL A 127 21.65 2.27 -2.04
N LEU A 128 22.45 1.33 -1.58
CA LEU A 128 22.76 0.13 -2.34
C LEU A 128 21.78 -0.97 -1.91
N VAL A 129 20.94 -1.42 -2.83
CA VAL A 129 19.95 -2.47 -2.57
C VAL A 129 20.43 -3.77 -3.22
N LYS A 130 20.68 -4.78 -2.40
CA LYS A 130 21.05 -6.12 -2.88
C LYS A 130 19.78 -6.90 -3.19
N LYS A 131 19.68 -7.43 -4.40
CA LYS A 131 18.52 -8.23 -4.80
C LYS A 131 18.44 -9.51 -4.00
N GLU A 132 17.25 -9.85 -3.62
CA GLU A 132 16.90 -11.16 -3.11
C GLU A 132 16.35 -12.02 -4.25
N CYS A 133 16.97 -13.19 -4.49
CA CYS A 133 16.54 -14.10 -5.53
C CYS A 133 16.02 -15.39 -4.90
N LYS A 134 14.70 -15.65 -5.05
CA LYS A 134 14.04 -16.87 -4.59
C LYS A 134 13.82 -17.81 -5.77
N LYS A 135 13.78 -19.12 -5.48
CA LYS A 135 13.39 -20.11 -6.47
C LYS A 135 11.97 -19.85 -6.93
N GLY A 136 11.69 -20.05 -8.22
CA GLY A 136 10.38 -19.76 -8.80
C GLY A 136 9.21 -20.58 -8.26
N ASN A 137 9.50 -21.65 -7.50
CA ASN A 137 8.52 -22.47 -6.80
C ASN A 137 8.38 -22.13 -5.30
N ALA A 138 9.04 -21.06 -4.80
CA ALA A 138 8.91 -20.64 -3.42
C ALA A 138 7.63 -19.81 -3.22
N ILE A 139 6.88 -20.15 -2.18
CA ILE A 139 5.71 -19.40 -1.69
C ILE A 139 6.14 -18.61 -0.45
N THR A 140 5.90 -17.28 -0.44
CA THR A 140 6.14 -16.44 0.74
C THR A 140 5.04 -16.61 1.78
N GLU A 141 5.29 -16.22 3.02
CA GLU A 141 4.29 -16.26 4.08
C GLU A 141 3.05 -15.42 3.76
N GLU A 142 3.22 -14.25 3.13
CA GLU A 142 2.10 -13.39 2.74
C GLU A 142 1.25 -14.05 1.65
N GLN A 143 1.89 -14.71 0.68
CA GLN A 143 1.17 -15.46 -0.33
C GLN A 143 0.43 -16.65 0.28
N LEU A 144 1.07 -17.33 1.23
CA LEU A 144 0.49 -18.45 1.94
C LEU A 144 -0.71 -17.98 2.80
N ALA A 145 -0.54 -16.91 3.57
CA ALA A 145 -1.60 -16.33 4.40
C ALA A 145 -2.79 -15.83 3.56
N THR A 146 -2.53 -15.27 2.37
CA THR A 146 -3.57 -14.79 1.46
C THR A 146 -4.32 -15.95 0.78
N ALA A 147 -3.59 -17.00 0.38
CA ALA A 147 -4.17 -18.13 -0.34
C ALA A 147 -4.88 -19.12 0.61
N PHE A 148 -4.38 -19.27 1.83
CA PHE A 148 -4.85 -20.24 2.81
C PHE A 148 -5.21 -19.53 4.11
N SER A 149 -6.44 -19.07 4.25
CA SER A 149 -6.97 -18.38 5.44
C SER A 149 -6.83 -19.15 6.77
N MET A 150 -6.28 -20.35 6.74
CA MET A 150 -6.04 -21.21 7.92
C MET A 150 -4.59 -21.17 8.41
N TYR A 151 -3.72 -20.50 7.71
CA TYR A 151 -2.33 -20.32 8.17
C TYR A 151 -2.32 -19.12 9.10
N SER A 152 -2.49 -19.38 10.37
CA SER A 152 -2.65 -18.34 11.38
C SER A 152 -1.31 -17.69 11.77
N LEU A 153 -0.68 -17.03 10.82
CA LEU A 153 0.23 -15.91 11.12
C LEU A 153 -0.58 -14.67 11.53
N GLU A 154 -1.90 -14.74 11.41
CA GLU A 154 -2.81 -13.67 11.78
C GLU A 154 -3.10 -13.74 13.28
N THR A 155 -2.88 -12.65 13.98
CA THR A 155 -3.57 -12.45 15.24
C THR A 155 -5.06 -12.27 14.93
N THR A 156 -5.93 -12.90 15.70
CA THR A 156 -7.37 -13.08 15.52
C THR A 156 -8.19 -11.77 15.41
N SER A 157 -7.58 -10.61 15.35
CA SER A 157 -8.25 -9.33 15.17
C SER A 157 -8.11 -8.83 13.72
N GLU A 158 -8.82 -9.47 12.81
CA GLU A 158 -9.06 -8.85 11.51
C GLU A 158 -10.01 -7.67 11.72
N ARG A 159 -9.53 -6.46 11.44
CA ARG A 159 -10.36 -5.26 11.41
C ARG A 159 -10.45 -4.78 9.97
N GLU A 160 -11.65 -4.77 9.43
CA GLU A 160 -11.95 -4.08 8.18
C GLU A 160 -12.27 -2.61 8.51
N PHE A 161 -11.55 -1.70 7.88
CA PHE A 161 -11.85 -0.28 7.95
C PHE A 161 -12.32 0.19 6.59
N VAL A 162 -13.47 0.84 6.57
CA VAL A 162 -13.84 1.68 5.45
C VAL A 162 -13.16 3.02 5.67
N CYS A 163 -12.22 3.37 4.81
CA CYS A 163 -11.47 4.63 4.88
C CYS A 163 -12.11 5.65 3.92
N PRO A 164 -13.06 6.44 4.36
CA PRO A 164 -13.71 7.45 3.54
C PRO A 164 -12.86 8.73 3.49
N PHE A 165 -11.53 8.57 3.28
CA PHE A 165 -10.63 9.71 3.28
C PHE A 165 -10.78 10.51 2.01
N LYS A 166 -10.94 11.80 2.20
CA LYS A 166 -10.78 12.80 1.16
C LYS A 166 -9.48 13.53 1.39
N THR A 167 -8.60 13.47 0.43
CA THR A 167 -7.33 14.19 0.47
C THR A 167 -7.33 15.31 -0.57
N THR A 168 -6.97 16.49 -0.13
CA THR A 168 -6.88 17.69 -0.96
C THR A 168 -5.46 18.26 -0.86
N VAL A 169 -4.89 18.65 -1.99
CA VAL A 169 -3.60 19.33 -2.09
C VAL A 169 -3.83 20.71 -2.68
N THR A 170 -3.04 21.71 -2.29
CA THR A 170 -3.12 23.05 -2.89
C THR A 170 -3.11 22.99 -4.42
N ALA A 171 -3.84 23.89 -5.06
CA ALA A 171 -3.82 23.99 -6.54
C ALA A 171 -2.50 24.60 -7.08
N ASP A 172 -1.80 25.38 -6.24
CA ASP A 172 -0.55 25.99 -6.62
C ASP A 172 0.57 24.96 -6.69
N PRO A 173 1.44 24.97 -7.68
CA PRO A 173 2.62 24.11 -7.74
C PRO A 173 3.58 24.42 -6.58
N VAL A 174 3.62 23.57 -5.59
CA VAL A 174 4.47 23.72 -4.40
C VAL A 174 5.17 22.42 -4.11
N ASP A 175 6.50 22.44 -4.07
CA ASP A 175 7.29 21.29 -3.63
C ASP A 175 7.12 21.10 -2.11
N LEU A 176 6.40 20.08 -1.70
CA LEU A 176 6.20 19.73 -0.29
C LEU A 176 7.51 19.31 0.40
N GLY A 177 8.53 18.94 -0.35
CA GLY A 177 9.85 18.64 0.18
C GLY A 177 10.61 19.83 0.78
N LYS A 178 10.14 21.06 0.58
CA LYS A 178 10.73 22.24 1.20
C LYS A 178 10.44 22.37 2.69
N PHE A 179 9.31 21.84 3.13
CA PHE A 179 8.81 21.97 4.49
C PHE A 179 9.38 20.87 5.36
N LYS A 180 10.13 21.25 6.39
CA LYS A 180 10.86 20.31 7.26
C LYS A 180 10.37 20.31 8.68
N THR A 181 9.87 21.44 9.15
CA THR A 181 9.46 21.63 10.53
C THR A 181 7.98 21.90 10.65
N PHE A 182 7.40 21.49 11.76
CA PHE A 182 5.99 21.72 12.04
C PHE A 182 5.73 21.98 13.52
N ALA A 183 4.61 22.66 13.79
CA ALA A 183 4.00 22.76 15.10
C ALA A 183 2.50 22.51 14.99
N PHE A 184 1.84 22.27 16.10
CA PHE A 184 0.39 22.16 16.15
C PHE A 184 -0.25 23.52 16.43
N SER A 185 -1.48 23.71 15.94
CA SER A 185 -2.32 24.83 16.35
C SER A 185 -2.64 24.76 17.86
N ALA A 186 -3.06 25.88 18.44
CA ALA A 186 -3.48 25.93 19.83
C ALA A 186 -4.58 24.87 20.12
N ILE A 187 -4.45 24.24 21.28
CA ILE A 187 -5.37 23.20 21.77
C ILE A 187 -6.58 23.87 22.43
N ASP A 188 -7.77 23.33 22.24
CA ASP A 188 -8.94 23.68 23.02
C ASP A 188 -8.79 23.16 24.46
N GLU A 189 -8.78 24.06 25.43
CA GLU A 189 -8.57 23.73 26.86
C GLU A 189 -9.65 22.72 27.36
N ASN A 190 -10.86 22.81 26.85
CA ASN A 190 -11.97 21.90 27.23
C ASN A 190 -11.78 20.48 26.75
N ASN A 191 -11.02 20.29 25.67
CA ASN A 191 -10.75 19.02 25.04
C ASN A 191 -9.27 18.63 25.06
N SER A 192 -8.47 19.24 25.93
CA SER A 192 -7.01 19.16 25.89
C SER A 192 -6.46 17.73 25.85
N LYS A 193 -7.01 16.82 26.64
CA LYS A 193 -6.58 15.41 26.64
C LYS A 193 -6.83 14.71 25.30
N LEU A 194 -7.98 14.98 24.69
CA LEU A 194 -8.33 14.40 23.39
C LEU A 194 -7.43 14.96 22.30
N GLU A 195 -7.28 16.28 22.24
CA GLU A 195 -6.46 16.94 21.22
C GLU A 195 -4.98 16.59 21.35
N THR A 196 -4.47 16.47 22.58
CA THR A 196 -3.11 15.99 22.82
C THR A 196 -2.93 14.57 22.25
N ALA A 197 -3.84 13.63 22.52
CA ALA A 197 -3.75 12.28 22.03
C ALA A 197 -3.84 12.20 20.48
N ILE A 198 -4.65 13.06 19.88
CA ILE A 198 -4.75 13.19 18.41
C ILE A 198 -3.43 13.71 17.84
N ASN A 199 -2.91 14.81 18.42
CA ASN A 199 -1.67 15.44 17.97
C ASN A 199 -0.48 14.49 18.09
N GLU A 200 -0.35 13.77 19.21
CA GLU A 200 0.70 12.74 19.39
C GLU A 200 0.66 11.65 18.30
N SER A 201 -0.54 11.24 17.89
CA SER A 201 -0.72 10.25 16.82
C SER A 201 -0.20 10.78 15.48
N ILE A 202 -0.49 12.04 15.16
CA ILE A 202 -0.05 12.71 13.92
C ILE A 202 1.45 13.01 13.97
N GLU A 203 1.95 13.54 15.11
CA GLU A 203 3.37 13.83 15.33
C GLU A 203 4.24 12.61 15.06
N LYS A 204 3.86 11.47 15.62
CA LYS A 204 4.55 10.21 15.41
C LYS A 204 4.70 9.85 13.93
N GLU A 205 3.67 10.06 13.14
CA GLU A 205 3.69 9.72 11.71
C GLU A 205 4.51 10.75 10.89
N LEU A 206 4.39 12.04 11.17
CA LEU A 206 5.18 13.07 10.50
C LEU A 206 6.67 12.95 10.83
N THR A 207 7.00 12.63 12.09
CA THR A 207 8.39 12.41 12.53
C THR A 207 9.00 11.17 11.85
N LYS A 208 8.24 10.08 11.69
CA LYS A 208 8.69 8.90 10.91
C LYS A 208 9.05 9.25 9.46
N LYS A 209 8.40 10.26 8.90
CA LYS A 209 8.68 10.76 7.54
C LYS A 209 9.89 11.70 7.48
N GLY A 210 10.46 12.06 8.63
CA GLY A 210 11.65 12.88 8.76
C GLY A 210 11.38 14.37 8.96
N MET A 211 10.14 14.75 9.29
CA MET A 211 9.82 16.09 9.75
C MET A 211 10.16 16.23 11.24
N THR A 212 10.47 17.45 11.70
CA THR A 212 10.81 17.76 13.08
C THR A 212 9.85 18.77 13.66
N VAL A 213 9.59 18.64 14.98
CA VAL A 213 8.78 19.64 15.71
C VAL A 213 9.63 20.90 15.95
N ASP A 214 9.08 22.06 15.63
CA ASP A 214 9.64 23.38 15.92
C ASP A 214 8.49 24.31 16.31
N THR A 215 8.42 24.66 17.60
CA THR A 215 7.34 25.51 18.14
C THR A 215 7.60 26.98 17.92
N ASP A 216 8.83 27.37 17.65
CA ASP A 216 9.21 28.79 17.55
C ASP A 216 9.05 29.34 16.13
N ARG A 217 9.52 28.55 15.12
CA ARG A 217 9.49 28.93 13.70
C ARG A 217 9.17 27.75 12.82
N PRO A 218 7.96 27.18 12.92
CA PRO A 218 7.59 26.06 12.10
C PRO A 218 7.42 26.47 10.64
N ASP A 219 7.82 25.60 9.72
CA ASP A 219 7.48 25.75 8.30
C ASP A 219 5.98 25.54 8.07
N ILE A 220 5.36 24.68 8.90
CA ILE A 220 3.95 24.26 8.79
C ILE A 220 3.27 24.29 10.16
N ILE A 221 2.02 24.76 10.18
CA ILE A 221 1.11 24.50 11.30
C ILE A 221 0.21 23.30 10.92
N VAL A 222 0.18 22.30 11.79
CA VAL A 222 -0.77 21.19 11.76
C VAL A 222 -2.00 21.61 12.52
N GLN A 223 -3.12 21.72 11.83
CA GLN A 223 -4.42 21.99 12.45
C GLN A 223 -5.29 20.79 12.36
N THR A 224 -5.67 20.22 13.49
CA THR A 224 -6.63 19.12 13.59
C THR A 224 -8.05 19.66 13.71
N PHE A 225 -8.99 18.89 13.21
CA PHE A 225 -10.42 19.18 13.38
C PHE A 225 -11.16 17.85 13.53
N TYR A 226 -12.18 17.86 14.36
CA TYR A 226 -12.97 16.68 14.66
C TYR A 226 -14.39 17.05 15.09
N PHE A 227 -15.30 16.15 14.84
CA PHE A 227 -16.66 16.23 15.31
C PHE A 227 -17.18 14.80 15.53
N PHE A 228 -17.86 14.60 16.64
CA PHE A 228 -18.57 13.35 16.92
C PHE A 228 -19.82 13.68 17.71
N ASP A 229 -20.99 13.32 17.16
CA ASP A 229 -22.28 13.49 17.81
C ASP A 229 -23.31 12.53 17.23
N LYS A 230 -24.48 12.50 17.87
CA LYS A 230 -25.62 11.76 17.35
C LYS A 230 -26.11 12.36 16.04
N ASN A 231 -26.48 11.49 15.12
CA ASN A 231 -27.07 11.88 13.85
C ASN A 231 -28.49 12.43 14.07
N PRO A 232 -28.77 13.71 13.79
CA PRO A 232 -30.10 14.29 13.95
C PRO A 232 -31.14 13.66 13.03
N ASN A 233 -30.75 13.00 11.96
CA ASN A 233 -31.61 12.36 10.99
C ASN A 233 -31.89 10.87 11.28
N TYR A 234 -31.32 10.35 12.38
CA TYR A 234 -31.50 8.94 12.75
C TYR A 234 -32.95 8.61 13.08
N LYS A 235 -33.58 7.73 12.31
CA LYS A 235 -34.98 7.36 12.44
C LYS A 235 -35.24 6.20 13.41
N GLY A 236 -34.17 5.50 13.84
CA GLY A 236 -34.29 4.35 14.74
C GLY A 236 -34.58 4.67 16.21
N ALA A 237 -34.49 5.93 16.63
CA ALA A 237 -34.77 6.34 18.01
C ALA A 237 -35.90 7.36 18.06
N ASN A 238 -37.00 7.01 18.75
CA ASN A 238 -38.03 7.94 19.16
C ASN A 238 -37.52 8.93 20.22
N LYS A 239 -36.43 9.65 19.93
CA LYS A 239 -35.81 10.62 20.83
C LYS A 239 -36.12 12.03 20.34
N ILE A 240 -36.63 12.83 21.26
CA ILE A 240 -36.82 14.27 21.07
C ILE A 240 -35.41 14.83 20.81
N LEU A 241 -35.18 15.28 19.59
CA LEU A 241 -33.93 15.96 19.19
C LEU A 241 -33.93 17.32 19.87
N VAL A 242 -32.92 17.56 20.71
CA VAL A 242 -32.67 18.91 21.20
C VAL A 242 -31.99 19.65 20.05
N GLU A 243 -32.67 20.69 19.53
CA GLU A 243 -32.04 21.56 18.53
C GLU A 243 -30.78 22.15 19.15
N LYS A 244 -29.61 21.74 18.61
CA LYS A 244 -28.32 22.41 18.93
C LYS A 244 -28.13 23.56 17.96
N GLU A 245 -27.56 24.64 18.45
CA GLU A 245 -27.16 25.74 17.57
C GLU A 245 -26.19 25.22 16.48
N PRO A 246 -26.43 25.55 15.21
CA PRO A 246 -25.58 25.09 14.13
C PRO A 246 -24.16 25.67 14.27
N ILE A 247 -23.18 24.80 14.23
CA ILE A 247 -21.77 25.19 14.19
C ILE A 247 -21.39 25.48 12.74
N TYR A 248 -20.87 26.67 12.47
CA TYR A 248 -20.37 27.02 11.14
C TYR A 248 -18.86 26.96 11.11
N ARG A 249 -18.33 26.30 10.07
CA ARG A 249 -16.89 26.26 9.78
C ARG A 249 -16.64 26.52 8.30
N TYR A 250 -15.45 27.00 7.98
CA TYR A 250 -15.06 27.21 6.60
C TYR A 250 -14.79 25.88 5.91
N ASN A 251 -15.57 25.57 4.89
CA ASN A 251 -15.38 24.41 4.04
C ASN A 251 -14.47 24.78 2.86
N PHE A 252 -13.23 24.36 2.89
CA PHE A 252 -12.23 24.68 1.87
C PHE A 252 -12.56 24.06 0.51
N ASN A 253 -13.28 22.95 0.50
CA ASN A 253 -13.69 22.31 -0.76
C ASN A 253 -14.73 23.14 -1.51
N HIS A 254 -15.55 23.87 -0.78
CA HIS A 254 -16.60 24.73 -1.34
C HIS A 254 -16.24 26.22 -1.23
N SER A 255 -15.09 26.55 -0.64
CA SER A 255 -14.62 27.93 -0.43
C SER A 255 -15.64 28.85 0.26
N LYS A 256 -16.40 28.31 1.23
CA LYS A 256 -17.44 29.06 1.94
C LYS A 256 -17.65 28.54 3.37
N MET A 257 -18.29 29.36 4.22
CA MET A 257 -18.79 28.94 5.52
C MET A 257 -20.00 28.01 5.34
N GLU A 258 -19.91 26.84 5.91
CA GLU A 258 -21.00 25.83 5.88
C GLU A 258 -21.22 25.28 7.28
N THR A 259 -22.41 24.70 7.48
CA THR A 259 -22.76 24.02 8.71
C THR A 259 -21.85 22.80 8.90
N PHE A 260 -21.27 22.67 10.06
CA PHE A 260 -20.45 21.54 10.43
C PHE A 260 -21.26 20.50 11.21
N PRO A 261 -21.13 19.20 10.95
CA PRO A 261 -20.18 18.55 10.03
C PRO A 261 -20.52 18.75 8.54
N PHE A 262 -19.50 18.74 7.69
CA PHE A 262 -19.62 18.92 6.23
C PHE A 262 -20.14 17.66 5.54
N LEU A 263 -21.26 17.14 5.98
CA LEU A 263 -21.86 15.93 5.42
C LEU A 263 -22.81 16.28 4.27
N ASN A 264 -22.72 15.50 3.20
CA ASN A 264 -23.71 15.61 2.13
C ASN A 264 -25.07 15.19 2.67
N SER A 265 -26.01 16.10 2.67
CA SER A 265 -27.34 15.94 3.25
C SER A 265 -28.17 14.79 2.66
N MET A 266 -27.77 14.24 1.54
CA MET A 266 -28.53 13.18 0.84
C MET A 266 -28.18 11.75 1.27
N SER A 267 -27.04 11.53 1.95
CA SER A 267 -26.61 10.19 2.38
C SER A 267 -26.63 10.02 3.90
N ALA A 268 -26.94 11.07 4.66
CA ALA A 268 -27.06 11.03 6.11
C ALA A 268 -28.36 10.33 6.58
N GLU A 269 -28.95 9.54 5.69
CA GLU A 269 -30.26 8.98 5.92
C GLU A 269 -30.22 7.88 6.97
N ALA A 270 -30.93 8.17 8.02
CA ALA A 270 -31.83 7.29 8.75
C ALA A 270 -31.23 6.02 9.42
N GLU A 271 -30.10 5.49 8.98
CA GLU A 271 -29.62 4.17 9.44
C GLU A 271 -28.49 4.24 10.46
N ALA A 272 -27.68 5.28 10.45
CA ALA A 272 -26.55 5.43 11.34
C ALA A 272 -26.84 6.36 12.53
N GLU A 273 -26.58 5.90 13.76
CA GLU A 273 -26.88 6.66 14.98
C GLU A 273 -25.92 7.83 15.21
N TYR A 274 -24.69 7.74 14.71
CA TYR A 274 -23.64 8.72 14.99
C TYR A 274 -23.02 9.28 13.73
N LEU A 275 -22.57 10.54 13.81
CA LEU A 275 -21.81 11.25 12.82
C LEU A 275 -20.39 11.45 13.33
N LEU A 276 -19.40 11.10 12.54
CA LEU A 276 -18.00 11.35 12.82
C LEU A 276 -17.37 12.14 11.68
N GLN A 277 -16.70 13.23 12.04
CA GLN A 277 -15.73 13.89 11.16
C GLN A 277 -14.41 13.97 11.87
N PHE A 278 -13.34 13.60 11.20
CA PHE A 278 -11.99 13.68 11.71
C PHE A 278 -11.05 14.03 10.58
N GLY A 279 -10.13 14.95 10.85
CA GLY A 279 -9.13 15.31 9.86
C GLY A 279 -8.06 16.22 10.39
N PHE A 280 -7.09 16.50 9.55
CA PHE A 280 -6.08 17.51 9.81
C PHE A 280 -5.60 18.13 8.50
N ARG A 281 -5.06 19.34 8.62
CA ARG A 281 -4.51 20.11 7.51
C ARG A 281 -3.14 20.65 7.86
N LEU A 282 -2.34 20.81 6.82
CA LEU A 282 -1.01 21.37 6.89
C LEU A 282 -1.06 22.78 6.29
N ILE A 283 -0.77 23.78 7.10
CA ILE A 283 -0.89 25.20 6.77
C ILE A 283 0.50 25.80 6.65
N ASP A 284 0.78 26.38 5.50
CA ASP A 284 2.05 27.08 5.21
C ASP A 284 2.28 28.24 6.16
N GLN A 285 3.46 28.29 6.77
CA GLN A 285 3.93 29.44 7.58
C GLN A 285 5.19 30.08 6.99
N ARG A 286 5.77 29.44 5.98
CA ARG A 286 7.07 29.83 5.42
C ARG A 286 6.96 30.71 4.18
N ASP A 287 6.25 30.22 3.14
CA ASP A 287 6.22 30.86 1.83
C ASP A 287 4.98 31.75 1.68
N VAL A 288 3.81 31.22 1.99
CA VAL A 288 2.52 31.93 1.94
C VAL A 288 1.73 31.61 3.20
N PRO A 289 1.96 32.35 4.28
CA PRO A 289 1.31 32.07 5.56
C PRO A 289 -0.22 31.98 5.46
N GLY A 290 -0.78 30.93 6.01
CA GLY A 290 -2.21 30.65 6.00
C GLY A 290 -2.70 29.83 4.79
N ARG A 291 -1.85 29.56 3.79
CA ARG A 291 -2.22 28.70 2.67
C ARG A 291 -2.29 27.23 3.14
N ILE A 292 -3.38 26.54 2.80
CA ILE A 292 -3.47 25.13 3.04
C ILE A 292 -2.69 24.39 1.95
N LEU A 293 -1.63 23.69 2.39
CA LEU A 293 -0.79 22.88 1.51
C LEU A 293 -1.41 21.54 1.22
N TRP A 294 -1.96 20.93 2.27
CA TRP A 294 -2.51 19.58 2.22
C TRP A 294 -3.55 19.40 3.33
N GLU A 295 -4.59 18.67 3.05
CA GLU A 295 -5.65 18.32 4.00
C GLU A 295 -6.13 16.91 3.75
N CYS A 296 -6.40 16.17 4.82
CA CYS A 296 -7.07 14.88 4.75
C CYS A 296 -8.17 14.81 5.79
N GLU A 297 -9.35 14.40 5.37
CA GLU A 297 -10.53 14.27 6.24
C GLU A 297 -11.24 12.94 6.02
N ALA A 298 -11.83 12.41 7.08
CA ALA A 298 -12.77 11.32 7.08
C ALA A 298 -14.13 11.82 7.55
N ASN A 299 -15.19 11.43 6.85
CA ASN A 299 -16.58 11.65 7.25
C ASN A 299 -17.27 10.31 7.26
N GLU A 300 -17.74 9.88 8.43
CA GLU A 300 -18.35 8.57 8.62
C GLU A 300 -19.70 8.65 9.28
N LEU A 301 -20.55 7.70 8.90
CA LEU A 301 -21.82 7.36 9.55
C LEU A 301 -21.58 6.07 10.31
N LEU A 302 -21.79 6.08 11.62
CA LEU A 302 -21.51 4.94 12.49
C LEU A 302 -22.79 4.46 13.19
N GLU A 303 -22.95 3.14 13.28
CA GLU A 303 -24.04 2.51 14.03
C GLU A 303 -23.79 2.59 15.54
N ASP A 304 -22.52 2.45 15.93
CA ASP A 304 -22.08 2.43 17.31
C ASP A 304 -21.25 3.66 17.69
N SER A 305 -21.27 3.98 18.98
CA SER A 305 -20.40 5.01 19.55
C SER A 305 -18.93 4.65 19.43
N TYR A 306 -18.11 5.61 19.04
CA TYR A 306 -16.67 5.44 18.90
C TYR A 306 -15.89 6.50 19.67
N ARG A 307 -14.75 6.14 20.25
CA ARG A 307 -13.86 7.09 20.91
C ARG A 307 -12.97 7.78 19.89
N LEU A 308 -12.98 9.11 19.84
CA LEU A 308 -12.21 9.89 18.87
C LEU A 308 -10.69 9.71 19.00
N ASP A 309 -10.16 9.53 20.22
CA ASP A 309 -8.75 9.27 20.44
C ASP A 309 -8.32 7.89 19.86
N GLU A 310 -9.18 6.88 20.00
CA GLU A 310 -8.95 5.56 19.38
C GLU A 310 -9.08 5.64 17.86
N TYR A 311 -10.08 6.37 17.36
CA TYR A 311 -10.25 6.61 15.93
C TYR A 311 -9.00 7.27 15.33
N ALA A 312 -8.51 8.33 15.96
CA ALA A 312 -7.30 9.03 15.52
C ALA A 312 -6.08 8.12 15.52
N ARG A 313 -5.88 7.34 16.58
CA ARG A 313 -4.77 6.40 16.70
C ARG A 313 -4.73 5.37 15.56
N ILE A 314 -5.89 4.95 15.07
CA ILE A 314 -6.01 3.99 13.98
C ILE A 314 -5.90 4.67 12.62
N HIS A 315 -6.58 5.80 12.42
CA HIS A 315 -6.76 6.42 11.10
C HIS A 315 -5.72 7.47 10.75
N ALA A 316 -5.12 8.17 11.72
CA ALA A 316 -4.06 9.14 11.43
C ALA A 316 -2.86 8.52 10.67
N PRO A 317 -2.37 7.32 11.00
CA PRO A 317 -1.34 6.65 10.19
C PRO A 317 -1.76 6.43 8.74
N LEU A 318 -3.03 6.03 8.51
CA LEU A 318 -3.56 5.79 7.17
C LEU A 318 -3.72 7.10 6.38
N MET A 319 -4.18 8.17 7.03
CA MET A 319 -4.25 9.50 6.45
C MET A 319 -2.85 10.02 6.09
N CYS A 320 -1.87 9.86 6.98
CA CYS A 320 -0.50 10.27 6.74
C CYS A 320 0.18 9.49 5.60
N MET A 321 -0.30 8.30 5.23
CA MET A 321 0.19 7.59 4.04
C MET A 321 -0.04 8.39 2.75
N GLN A 322 -1.05 9.26 2.73
CA GLN A 322 -1.36 10.14 1.60
C GLN A 322 -0.45 11.39 1.51
N TYR A 323 0.43 11.60 2.48
CA TYR A 323 1.38 12.73 2.51
C TYR A 323 2.83 12.21 2.39
N PRO A 324 3.71 12.83 1.60
CA PRO A 324 3.50 13.96 0.70
C PRO A 324 2.96 13.58 -0.68
N TYR A 325 2.87 12.30 -1.01
CA TYR A 325 2.41 11.82 -2.31
C TYR A 325 0.95 11.38 -2.26
N VAL A 326 0.10 12.12 -2.95
CA VAL A 326 -1.32 11.79 -3.12
C VAL A 326 -1.49 11.02 -4.41
N LYS A 327 -1.66 9.70 -4.29
CA LYS A 327 -1.90 8.81 -5.43
C LYS A 327 -3.31 8.95 -5.98
N TYR A 328 -4.30 9.09 -5.09
CA TYR A 328 -5.70 9.13 -5.46
C TYR A 328 -6.38 10.38 -4.91
N GLN A 329 -6.74 11.30 -5.80
CA GLN A 329 -7.50 12.52 -5.45
C GLN A 329 -9.03 12.32 -5.50
N ARG A 330 -9.50 11.07 -5.45
CA ARG A 330 -10.93 10.78 -5.60
C ARG A 330 -11.59 10.57 -4.24
N ASN A 331 -12.80 11.13 -4.07
CA ASN A 331 -13.70 10.89 -2.94
C ASN A 331 -14.31 9.48 -2.98
N VAL A 332 -13.53 8.45 -3.21
CA VAL A 332 -14.04 7.09 -3.21
C VAL A 332 -13.59 6.42 -1.92
N PRO A 333 -14.52 6.01 -1.07
CA PRO A 333 -14.19 5.21 0.10
C PRO A 333 -13.41 3.98 -0.34
N PHE A 334 -12.33 3.66 0.34
CA PHE A 334 -11.59 2.42 0.13
C PHE A 334 -11.62 1.60 1.41
N LYS A 335 -11.66 0.29 1.24
CA LYS A 335 -11.60 -0.64 2.36
C LYS A 335 -10.14 -0.97 2.64
N VAL A 336 -9.74 -0.82 3.90
CA VAL A 336 -8.45 -1.28 4.39
C VAL A 336 -8.69 -2.41 5.36
N ASN A 337 -8.19 -3.58 5.02
CA ASN A 337 -8.14 -4.69 5.95
C ASN A 337 -6.83 -4.60 6.73
N GLN A 338 -6.92 -4.22 8.00
CA GLN A 338 -5.77 -4.29 8.89
C GLN A 338 -5.68 -5.71 9.43
N LYS A 339 -4.69 -6.44 8.93
CA LYS A 339 -4.29 -7.72 9.49
C LYS A 339 -2.96 -7.53 10.20
N THR A 340 -2.86 -8.01 11.43
CA THR A 340 -1.58 -8.09 12.12
C THR A 340 -0.97 -9.45 11.84
N TYR A 341 0.09 -9.47 11.06
CA TYR A 341 0.84 -10.67 10.76
C TYR A 341 2.03 -10.79 11.70
N ASN A 342 2.23 -11.96 12.28
CA ASN A 342 3.50 -12.33 12.88
C ASN A 342 4.42 -12.79 11.76
N TYR A 343 5.02 -11.84 11.04
CA TYR A 343 5.96 -12.15 9.97
C TYR A 343 7.19 -12.83 10.52
N THR A 344 7.47 -14.05 10.05
CA THR A 344 8.62 -14.82 10.48
C THR A 344 9.79 -14.76 9.49
N GLY A 345 9.56 -14.43 8.24
CA GLY A 345 10.56 -14.35 7.18
C GLY A 345 10.86 -15.69 6.53
N LEU A 346 9.90 -16.61 6.53
CA LEU A 346 10.01 -17.90 5.88
C LEU A 346 9.43 -17.85 4.46
N SER A 347 9.96 -18.70 3.59
CA SER A 347 9.33 -19.08 2.33
C SER A 347 9.29 -20.59 2.25
N TYR A 348 8.20 -21.13 1.73
CA TYR A 348 7.99 -22.57 1.64
C TYR A 348 8.09 -23.05 0.19
N ASP A 349 8.46 -24.32 0.03
CA ASP A 349 8.45 -24.95 -1.29
C ASP A 349 7.01 -25.32 -1.66
N ILE A 350 6.51 -24.88 -2.84
CA ILE A 350 5.13 -25.13 -3.27
C ILE A 350 4.84 -26.63 -3.47
N ASP A 351 5.87 -27.39 -3.84
CA ASP A 351 5.75 -28.83 -4.10
C ASP A 351 5.86 -29.64 -2.80
N ARG A 352 6.55 -29.08 -1.79
CA ARG A 352 6.76 -29.65 -0.47
C ARG A 352 6.56 -28.60 0.60
N MET A 353 5.32 -28.26 0.88
CA MET A 353 4.97 -27.16 1.78
C MET A 353 5.47 -27.30 3.22
N GLU A 354 5.84 -28.50 3.65
CA GLU A 354 6.52 -28.73 4.91
C GLU A 354 8.01 -28.33 4.89
N GLN A 355 8.59 -28.09 3.71
CA GLN A 355 10.00 -27.74 3.58
C GLN A 355 10.18 -26.23 3.43
N ILE A 356 11.08 -25.66 4.24
CA ILE A 356 11.51 -24.28 4.11
C ILE A 356 12.34 -24.13 2.83
N ALA A 357 11.86 -23.31 1.89
CA ALA A 357 12.59 -23.00 0.66
C ALA A 357 13.65 -21.94 0.90
N ASP A 358 13.34 -20.91 1.73
CA ASP A 358 14.23 -19.81 2.02
C ASP A 358 13.91 -19.17 3.38
N VAL A 359 14.89 -18.46 3.95
CA VAL A 359 14.78 -17.72 5.21
C VAL A 359 15.37 -16.33 5.01
N ASP A 360 14.56 -15.30 5.20
CA ASP A 360 14.98 -13.91 5.05
C ASP A 360 16.04 -13.54 6.09
N LYS A 361 17.13 -12.92 5.65
CA LYS A 361 18.19 -12.49 6.56
C LYS A 361 17.64 -11.48 7.57
N ASN A 362 18.11 -11.61 8.82
CA ASN A 362 17.70 -10.76 9.94
C ASN A 362 16.22 -10.88 10.34
N SER A 363 15.48 -11.82 9.76
CA SER A 363 14.10 -12.11 10.16
C SER A 363 14.05 -12.83 11.51
N PRO A 364 12.88 -12.87 12.17
CA PRO A 364 12.67 -13.67 13.37
C PRO A 364 13.05 -15.16 13.20
N ALA A 365 12.69 -15.76 12.08
CA ALA A 365 13.03 -17.16 11.77
C ALA A 365 14.54 -17.36 11.64
N TYR A 366 15.25 -16.43 11.00
CA TYR A 366 16.71 -16.48 10.89
C TYR A 366 17.38 -16.39 12.28
N ALA A 367 16.89 -15.49 13.13
CA ALA A 367 17.38 -15.32 14.50
C ALA A 367 17.08 -16.55 15.37
N ALA A 368 15.94 -17.23 15.15
CA ALA A 368 15.57 -18.48 15.79
C ALA A 368 16.40 -19.69 15.32
N GLY A 369 17.25 -19.51 14.28
CA GLY A 369 18.13 -20.56 13.80
C GLY A 369 17.56 -21.41 12.66
N LEU A 370 16.36 -21.09 12.13
CA LEU A 370 15.78 -21.79 10.99
C LEU A 370 16.60 -21.54 9.72
N ARG A 371 16.71 -22.58 8.86
CA ARG A 371 17.51 -22.54 7.64
C ARG A 371 16.75 -23.14 6.45
N PRO A 372 17.12 -22.81 5.20
CA PRO A 372 16.60 -23.49 4.03
C PRO A 372 16.82 -25.00 4.11
N ARG A 373 15.80 -25.77 3.73
CA ARG A 373 15.66 -27.22 3.78
C ARG A 373 15.22 -27.80 5.12
N ASP A 374 15.08 -26.99 6.18
CA ASP A 374 14.46 -27.47 7.41
C ASP A 374 13.01 -27.91 7.11
N ILE A 375 12.55 -28.90 7.88
CA ILE A 375 11.18 -29.41 7.76
C ILE A 375 10.35 -28.89 8.92
N VAL A 376 9.26 -28.23 8.59
CA VAL A 376 8.27 -27.75 9.56
C VAL A 376 7.24 -28.87 9.78
N GLU A 377 7.27 -29.50 10.91
CA GLU A 377 6.32 -30.57 11.25
C GLU A 377 4.97 -30.02 11.69
N LYS A 378 5.00 -28.93 12.48
CA LYS A 378 3.81 -28.31 13.05
C LYS A 378 3.94 -26.78 13.09
N ILE A 379 2.79 -26.11 12.97
CA ILE A 379 2.63 -24.67 13.25
C ILE A 379 1.44 -24.56 14.20
N ASN A 380 1.65 -23.96 15.39
CA ASN A 380 0.60 -23.82 16.42
C ASN A 380 -0.16 -25.13 16.65
N ASP A 381 0.59 -26.22 16.87
CA ASP A 381 0.08 -27.60 17.10
C ASP A 381 -0.63 -28.26 15.91
N GLN A 382 -0.80 -27.58 14.78
CA GLN A 382 -1.34 -28.18 13.56
C GLN A 382 -0.22 -28.75 12.69
N LYS A 383 -0.37 -30.00 12.27
CA LYS A 383 0.58 -30.64 11.35
C LYS A 383 0.49 -30.04 9.96
N MET A 384 1.62 -29.76 9.34
CA MET A 384 1.70 -29.19 7.99
C MET A 384 1.01 -30.04 6.92
N ASN A 385 1.06 -31.35 7.03
CA ASN A 385 0.37 -32.27 6.10
C ASN A 385 -1.17 -32.19 6.19
N TYR A 386 -1.73 -31.75 7.32
CA TYR A 386 -3.17 -31.53 7.47
C TYR A 386 -3.65 -30.32 6.70
N ILE A 387 -2.81 -29.29 6.60
CA ILE A 387 -3.10 -28.07 5.81
C ILE A 387 -3.19 -28.43 4.32
N ARG A 388 -2.34 -29.32 3.83
CA ARG A 388 -2.33 -29.79 2.44
C ARG A 388 -3.57 -30.62 2.06
N GLN A 389 -4.18 -31.33 3.00
CA GLN A 389 -5.33 -32.23 2.73
C GLN A 389 -6.68 -31.50 2.72
N LYS A 390 -6.75 -30.27 3.20
CA LYS A 390 -7.99 -29.49 3.31
C LYS A 390 -8.23 -28.56 2.11
N HIS A 391 -7.26 -28.43 1.22
CA HIS A 391 -7.26 -27.62 0.01
C HIS A 391 -6.78 -28.41 -1.21
#